data_8fd2ef259bf434906c96e2d10e345580
#
_entry.id   8fd2ef259bf434906c96e2d10e345580
#
_cell.length_a   1.000
_cell.length_b   1.000
_cell.length_c   1.000
_cell.angle_alpha   90.00
_cell.angle_beta   90.00
_cell.angle_gamma   90.00
#
_symmetry.space_group_name_H-M   'P 1'
#
loop_
_entity.id
_entity.type
_entity.pdbx_description
1 polymer ?
#
loop_
_entity_poly.entity_id
_entity_poly.type
_entity_poly.pdbx_seq_one_letter_code
_entity_poly.pdbx_strand_id
1 'polypeptide(L)'
;MAGLLLAGCGQPAGIDGTLVDDWAPLAEPKPFVPPVGVCHPGGLTKVAPLSSFDPVDCATGHRTETVHVGTFAEGAAGRVAPPGEGSPEIRTAFGECDAKAREYVGNEWRGGRLRLGVALPSPEAWTGGARWFRCDMAELTSVERNGDVVSRTASVRDALKAPSSLSLGCYSVRLAPDRSLREMPGVDCAKAHNSEFVGVWHAPETGFPTKDLDWIRLYAECRKLMATYVGAPNDVNLQFRADVVVLVAKPDEWQGGDRGVRCYLWLYQGTVSRSVKGAGLAALPIPRR
;
A
#
# COMPACT_ATOMS: atom_id res chain seq x y z
N MET A 1 -90.41 -12.88 17.45
CA MET A 1 -89.16 -13.62 17.62
C MET A 1 -88.13 -13.15 16.57
N ALA A 2 -87.14 -12.33 16.95
CA ALA A 2 -86.16 -11.80 16.06
C ALA A 2 -84.84 -12.66 16.23
N GLY A 3 -84.49 -13.39 15.19
CA GLY A 3 -83.31 -14.21 15.21
C GLY A 3 -82.05 -13.33 14.89
N LEU A 4 -81.14 -13.18 15.82
CA LEU A 4 -79.83 -12.62 15.59
C LEU A 4 -78.95 -13.63 14.78
N LEU A 5 -78.64 -13.28 13.57
CA LEU A 5 -77.59 -13.95 12.80
C LEU A 5 -76.20 -13.47 13.28
N LEU A 6 -75.49 -14.30 14.03
CA LEU A 6 -74.06 -14.12 14.34
C LEU A 6 -73.30 -14.43 13.10
N ALA A 7 -72.85 -13.39 12.41
CA ALA A 7 -71.85 -13.52 11.35
C ALA A 7 -70.51 -13.83 12.05
N GLY A 8 -70.04 -15.10 11.97
CA GLY A 8 -68.71 -15.50 12.40
C GLY A 8 -67.66 -14.86 11.52
N CYS A 9 -66.69 -14.19 12.14
CA CYS A 9 -65.48 -13.73 11.45
C CYS A 9 -64.72 -14.95 10.89
N GLY A 10 -64.90 -15.23 9.61
CA GLY A 10 -64.09 -16.22 8.91
C GLY A 10 -62.64 -15.75 8.85
N GLN A 11 -61.71 -16.66 9.01
CA GLN A 11 -60.29 -16.36 8.82
C GLN A 11 -60.02 -15.89 7.39
N PRO A 12 -59.18 -14.85 7.17
CA PRO A 12 -58.75 -14.44 5.85
C PRO A 12 -58.08 -15.61 5.11
N ALA A 13 -58.27 -15.69 3.79
CA ALA A 13 -57.67 -16.72 2.99
C ALA A 13 -56.11 -16.62 3.06
N GLY A 14 -55.45 -17.75 3.40
CA GLY A 14 -53.99 -17.83 3.52
C GLY A 14 -53.46 -17.73 4.97
N ILE A 15 -54.38 -17.67 5.98
CA ILE A 15 -53.98 -17.78 7.38
C ILE A 15 -54.50 -19.15 7.90
N ASP A 16 -53.59 -19.98 8.38
CA ASP A 16 -53.90 -21.32 8.88
C ASP A 16 -54.50 -21.33 10.33
N GLY A 17 -54.52 -20.17 10.97
CA GLY A 17 -55.07 -19.99 12.34
C GLY A 17 -54.14 -20.51 13.45
N THR A 18 -52.94 -20.96 13.14
CA THR A 18 -51.95 -21.32 14.15
C THR A 18 -51.10 -20.09 14.48
N LEU A 19 -50.75 -19.93 15.77
CA LEU A 19 -49.78 -18.92 16.21
C LEU A 19 -48.36 -19.47 16.21
N VAL A 20 -48.19 -20.67 15.70
CA VAL A 20 -46.88 -21.30 15.52
C VAL A 20 -46.29 -20.84 14.19
N ASP A 21 -45.08 -20.27 14.25
CA ASP A 21 -44.36 -19.81 13.08
C ASP A 21 -43.74 -21.03 12.40
N ASP A 22 -44.33 -21.50 11.28
CA ASP A 22 -43.83 -22.61 10.46
C ASP A 22 -42.77 -22.19 9.44
N TRP A 23 -42.24 -20.96 9.55
CA TRP A 23 -41.20 -20.50 8.67
C TRP A 23 -39.92 -21.27 8.96
N ALA A 24 -39.21 -21.63 7.90
CA ALA A 24 -37.90 -22.24 8.04
C ALA A 24 -36.99 -21.29 8.84
N PRO A 25 -36.18 -21.82 9.79
CA PRO A 25 -35.25 -20.99 10.52
C PRO A 25 -34.40 -20.16 9.57
N LEU A 26 -34.29 -18.86 9.84
CA LEU A 26 -33.38 -18.01 9.09
C LEU A 26 -31.97 -18.57 9.19
N ALA A 27 -31.25 -18.58 8.08
CA ALA A 27 -29.85 -18.97 8.10
C ALA A 27 -29.08 -18.06 9.08
N GLU A 28 -28.13 -18.63 9.81
CA GLU A 28 -27.30 -17.84 10.71
C GLU A 28 -26.61 -16.69 9.96
N PRO A 29 -26.65 -15.47 10.49
CA PRO A 29 -26.01 -14.33 9.83
C PRO A 29 -24.52 -14.59 9.72
N LYS A 30 -23.99 -14.50 8.49
CA LYS A 30 -22.55 -14.57 8.25
C LYS A 30 -21.97 -13.17 8.21
N PRO A 31 -20.85 -12.91 8.91
CA PRO A 31 -20.16 -11.63 8.78
C PRO A 31 -19.80 -11.36 7.32
N PHE A 32 -19.98 -10.11 6.89
CA PHE A 32 -19.54 -9.68 5.57
C PHE A 32 -18.01 -9.80 5.45
N VAL A 33 -17.53 -10.34 4.33
CA VAL A 33 -16.11 -10.40 3.97
C VAL A 33 -15.94 -9.61 2.66
N PRO A 34 -15.05 -8.61 2.62
CA PRO A 34 -14.83 -7.83 1.40
C PRO A 34 -14.30 -8.70 0.25
N PRO A 35 -14.71 -8.48 -1.00
CA PRO A 35 -14.13 -9.15 -2.15
C PRO A 35 -12.74 -8.60 -2.51
N VAL A 36 -11.91 -9.42 -3.15
CA VAL A 36 -10.60 -9.04 -3.72
C VAL A 36 -10.79 -8.59 -5.17
N GLY A 37 -9.93 -7.67 -5.63
CA GLY A 37 -9.94 -7.20 -7.03
C GLY A 37 -11.03 -6.18 -7.32
N VAL A 38 -11.56 -5.52 -6.28
CA VAL A 38 -12.56 -4.44 -6.40
C VAL A 38 -11.93 -3.09 -6.11
N CYS A 39 -12.49 -2.06 -6.73
CA CYS A 39 -12.01 -0.69 -6.62
C CYS A 39 -12.97 0.18 -5.80
N HIS A 40 -12.41 1.23 -5.16
CA HIS A 40 -13.16 2.11 -4.28
C HIS A 40 -12.88 3.59 -4.60
N PRO A 41 -13.90 4.47 -4.55
CA PRO A 41 -13.74 5.90 -4.79
C PRO A 41 -12.97 6.62 -3.67
N GLY A 42 -12.93 6.03 -2.46
CA GLY A 42 -12.23 6.55 -1.29
C GLY A 42 -10.72 6.30 -1.32
N GLY A 43 -9.96 7.10 -0.57
CA GLY A 43 -8.53 6.90 -0.34
C GLY A 43 -8.25 5.79 0.67
N LEU A 44 -6.95 5.56 0.96
CA LEU A 44 -6.51 4.62 1.99
C LEU A 44 -7.04 5.03 3.37
N THR A 45 -7.60 4.07 4.10
CA THR A 45 -8.13 4.25 5.45
C THR A 45 -7.68 3.11 6.36
N LYS A 46 -7.56 3.36 7.66
CA LYS A 46 -7.22 2.33 8.66
C LYS A 46 -8.43 1.50 9.09
N VAL A 47 -9.63 2.08 8.93
CA VAL A 47 -10.92 1.42 9.18
C VAL A 47 -11.73 1.53 7.90
N ALA A 48 -12.28 0.42 7.44
CA ALA A 48 -13.08 0.39 6.23
C ALA A 48 -14.35 1.24 6.38
N PRO A 49 -14.54 2.30 5.59
CA PRO A 49 -15.73 3.13 5.64
C PRO A 49 -16.94 2.41 5.02
N LEU A 50 -18.13 2.93 5.21
CA LEU A 50 -19.37 2.39 4.61
C LEU A 50 -19.30 2.32 3.08
N SER A 51 -18.64 3.29 2.43
CA SER A 51 -18.43 3.28 0.97
C SER A 51 -17.59 2.10 0.47
N SER A 52 -16.89 1.37 1.36
CA SER A 52 -16.20 0.14 1.01
C SER A 52 -17.12 -1.04 0.71
N PHE A 53 -18.41 -0.93 1.08
CA PHE A 53 -19.43 -1.94 0.77
C PHE A 53 -20.14 -1.70 -0.56
N ASP A 54 -19.82 -0.59 -1.25
CA ASP A 54 -20.28 -0.24 -2.60
C ASP A 54 -19.08 -0.02 -3.52
N PRO A 55 -18.42 -1.11 -3.97
CA PRO A 55 -17.26 -1.01 -4.84
C PRO A 55 -17.66 -0.54 -6.24
N VAL A 56 -16.73 0.15 -6.91
CA VAL A 56 -16.88 0.60 -8.29
C VAL A 56 -16.07 -0.29 -9.24
N ASP A 57 -16.45 -0.28 -10.53
CA ASP A 57 -15.65 -0.90 -11.58
C ASP A 57 -14.27 -0.21 -11.66
N CYS A 58 -13.20 -1.01 -11.68
CA CYS A 58 -11.84 -0.49 -11.80
C CYS A 58 -11.55 0.24 -13.12
N ALA A 59 -12.40 0.06 -14.13
CA ALA A 59 -12.37 0.87 -15.37
C ALA A 59 -12.94 2.28 -15.18
N THR A 60 -13.58 2.57 -14.05
CA THR A 60 -14.08 3.89 -13.68
C THR A 60 -13.12 4.60 -12.73
N GLY A 61 -13.37 5.89 -12.45
CA GLY A 61 -12.54 6.68 -11.54
C GLY A 61 -12.56 6.13 -10.10
N HIS A 62 -11.45 5.64 -9.63
CA HIS A 62 -11.27 5.10 -8.28
C HIS A 62 -9.93 5.55 -7.67
N ARG A 63 -9.78 5.44 -6.36
CA ARG A 63 -8.57 5.88 -5.64
C ARG A 63 -7.83 4.75 -4.94
N THR A 64 -8.52 3.66 -4.61
CA THR A 64 -7.92 2.46 -4.01
C THR A 64 -8.46 1.20 -4.66
N GLU A 65 -7.66 0.14 -4.61
CA GLU A 65 -8.02 -1.20 -5.09
C GLU A 65 -7.68 -2.21 -4.01
N THR A 66 -8.63 -3.09 -3.67
CA THR A 66 -8.41 -4.19 -2.73
C THR A 66 -7.64 -5.30 -3.41
N VAL A 67 -6.37 -5.47 -3.05
CA VAL A 67 -5.47 -6.46 -3.66
C VAL A 67 -5.48 -7.81 -2.95
N HIS A 68 -5.88 -7.82 -1.67
CA HIS A 68 -5.99 -9.02 -0.86
C HIS A 68 -6.92 -8.80 0.33
N VAL A 69 -7.53 -9.89 0.83
CA VAL A 69 -8.27 -9.92 2.09
C VAL A 69 -7.77 -11.14 2.88
N GLY A 70 -7.26 -10.90 4.07
CA GLY A 70 -6.83 -11.92 5.00
C GLY A 70 -7.75 -12.01 6.22
N THR A 71 -7.46 -12.95 7.10
CA THR A 71 -8.21 -13.17 8.35
C THR A 71 -7.24 -13.23 9.52
N PHE A 72 -7.58 -12.55 10.61
CA PHE A 72 -6.78 -12.61 11.83
C PHE A 72 -6.78 -14.01 12.43
N ALA A 73 -5.62 -14.46 12.92
CA ALA A 73 -5.48 -15.71 13.64
C ALA A 73 -6.29 -15.71 14.96
N GLU A 74 -6.60 -16.88 15.48
CA GLU A 74 -7.49 -17.09 16.66
C GLU A 74 -7.17 -16.19 17.86
N GLY A 75 -5.90 -16.00 18.21
CA GLY A 75 -5.49 -15.13 19.33
C GLY A 75 -5.92 -13.66 19.15
N ALA A 76 -5.80 -13.13 17.94
CA ALA A 76 -6.26 -11.78 17.59
C ALA A 76 -7.77 -11.76 17.38
N ALA A 77 -8.33 -12.80 16.76
CA ALA A 77 -9.76 -12.94 16.50
C ALA A 77 -10.60 -13.03 17.78
N GLY A 78 -10.03 -13.51 18.89
CA GLY A 78 -10.70 -13.60 20.20
C GLY A 78 -10.82 -12.25 20.94
N ARG A 79 -10.25 -11.15 20.43
CA ARG A 79 -10.30 -9.84 21.08
C ARG A 79 -11.70 -9.22 20.98
N VAL A 80 -12.04 -8.40 21.97
CA VAL A 80 -13.31 -7.63 21.99
C VAL A 80 -13.30 -6.44 21.02
N ALA A 81 -12.13 -6.00 20.57
CA ALA A 81 -11.92 -4.90 19.62
C ALA A 81 -10.86 -5.27 18.57
N PRO A 82 -10.88 -4.62 17.39
CA PRO A 82 -9.84 -4.80 16.38
C PRO A 82 -8.43 -4.53 16.96
N PRO A 83 -7.38 -5.18 16.42
CA PRO A 83 -6.01 -4.88 16.82
C PRO A 83 -5.65 -3.41 16.63
N GLY A 84 -4.95 -2.83 17.61
CA GLY A 84 -4.49 -1.43 17.56
C GLY A 84 -3.32 -1.23 16.60
N GLU A 85 -3.12 0.03 16.19
CA GLU A 85 -1.98 0.42 15.35
C GLU A 85 -0.64 -0.03 15.95
N GLY A 86 0.27 -0.49 15.09
CA GLY A 86 1.60 -0.92 15.51
C GLY A 86 1.65 -2.20 16.36
N SER A 87 0.49 -2.87 16.57
CA SER A 87 0.46 -4.15 17.26
C SER A 87 1.15 -5.26 16.45
N PRO A 88 1.61 -6.36 17.09
CA PRO A 88 2.18 -7.50 16.38
C PRO A 88 1.23 -8.06 15.32
N GLU A 89 -0.07 -8.07 15.60
CA GLU A 89 -1.09 -8.57 14.69
C GLU A 89 -1.22 -7.71 13.43
N ILE A 90 -1.14 -6.38 13.57
CA ILE A 90 -1.12 -5.46 12.41
C ILE A 90 0.15 -5.64 11.59
N ARG A 91 1.31 -5.82 12.24
CA ARG A 91 2.56 -6.09 11.51
C ARG A 91 2.50 -7.42 10.74
N THR A 92 1.90 -8.45 11.34
CA THR A 92 1.69 -9.74 10.67
C THR A 92 0.75 -9.58 9.47
N ALA A 93 -0.38 -8.88 9.65
CA ALA A 93 -1.33 -8.58 8.57
C ALA A 93 -0.66 -7.76 7.45
N PHE A 94 0.16 -6.76 7.81
CA PHE A 94 0.91 -5.99 6.81
C PHE A 94 1.91 -6.87 6.06
N GLY A 95 2.61 -7.77 6.73
CA GLY A 95 3.54 -8.72 6.07
C GLY A 95 2.83 -9.62 5.05
N GLU A 96 1.62 -10.09 5.36
CA GLU A 96 0.79 -10.83 4.41
C GLU A 96 0.34 -9.93 3.25
N CYS A 97 -0.16 -8.72 3.55
CA CYS A 97 -0.53 -7.73 2.54
C CYS A 97 0.65 -7.39 1.60
N ASP A 98 1.86 -7.23 2.15
CA ASP A 98 3.06 -6.92 1.40
C ASP A 98 3.43 -8.03 0.40
N ALA A 99 3.38 -9.29 0.85
CA ALA A 99 3.63 -10.45 -0.02
C ALA A 99 2.57 -10.54 -1.13
N LYS A 100 1.28 -10.43 -0.77
CA LYS A 100 0.17 -10.53 -1.72
C LYS A 100 0.11 -9.34 -2.69
N ALA A 101 0.48 -8.14 -2.25
CA ALA A 101 0.60 -6.99 -3.11
C ALA A 101 1.67 -7.17 -4.19
N ARG A 102 2.84 -7.75 -3.86
CA ARG A 102 3.87 -8.08 -4.87
C ARG A 102 3.38 -9.09 -5.90
N GLU A 103 2.70 -10.14 -5.45
CA GLU A 103 2.08 -11.11 -6.35
C GLU A 103 1.05 -10.42 -7.26
N TYR A 104 0.21 -9.55 -6.70
CA TYR A 104 -0.88 -8.89 -7.40
C TYR A 104 -0.41 -7.92 -8.48
N VAL A 105 0.60 -7.09 -8.20
CA VAL A 105 1.12 -6.13 -9.17
C VAL A 105 2.20 -6.72 -10.08
N GLY A 106 2.67 -7.95 -9.80
CA GLY A 106 3.64 -8.69 -10.59
C GLY A 106 5.10 -8.32 -10.33
N ASN A 107 5.42 -7.53 -9.31
CA ASN A 107 6.78 -7.16 -8.89
C ASN A 107 6.78 -6.53 -7.49
N GLU A 108 7.94 -6.07 -7.01
CA GLU A 108 8.06 -5.24 -5.81
C GLU A 108 7.22 -3.94 -6.00
N TRP A 109 6.12 -3.82 -5.26
CA TRP A 109 5.18 -2.71 -5.42
C TRP A 109 5.80 -1.34 -5.08
N ARG A 110 6.81 -1.31 -4.20
CA ARG A 110 7.56 -0.08 -3.89
C ARG A 110 8.46 0.39 -5.04
N GLY A 111 8.63 -0.45 -6.07
CA GLY A 111 9.23 -0.04 -7.35
C GLY A 111 8.28 0.80 -8.22
N GLY A 112 7.07 1.05 -7.75
CA GLY A 112 6.08 1.92 -8.37
C GLY A 112 5.67 3.10 -7.47
N ARG A 113 4.95 4.07 -8.06
CA ARG A 113 4.29 5.15 -7.33
C ARG A 113 3.05 4.61 -6.62
N LEU A 114 3.25 3.61 -5.79
CA LEU A 114 2.20 2.90 -5.08
C LEU A 114 2.38 3.02 -3.57
N ARG A 115 1.26 2.96 -2.86
CA ARG A 115 1.18 2.84 -1.40
C ARG A 115 0.23 1.71 -1.05
N LEU A 116 0.62 0.90 -0.07
CA LEU A 116 -0.17 -0.19 0.49
C LEU A 116 -0.68 0.22 1.86
N GLY A 117 -1.95 -0.05 2.14
CA GLY A 117 -2.57 0.16 3.44
C GLY A 117 -3.28 -1.11 3.92
N VAL A 118 -3.39 -1.25 5.23
CA VAL A 118 -4.20 -2.28 5.88
C VAL A 118 -5.44 -1.61 6.47
N ALA A 119 -6.63 -2.01 6.03
CA ALA A 119 -7.90 -1.56 6.55
C ALA A 119 -8.56 -2.66 7.38
N LEU A 120 -9.11 -2.28 8.52
CA LEU A 120 -9.79 -3.16 9.48
C LEU A 120 -11.31 -2.99 9.40
N PRO A 121 -12.10 -3.97 9.86
CA PRO A 121 -13.52 -3.78 10.13
C PRO A 121 -13.74 -2.65 11.14
N SER A 122 -14.88 -1.98 11.07
CA SER A 122 -15.28 -1.07 12.14
C SER A 122 -15.45 -1.82 13.48
N PRO A 123 -15.42 -1.13 14.63
CA PRO A 123 -15.67 -1.76 15.92
C PRO A 123 -17.03 -2.49 15.98
N GLU A 124 -18.05 -1.96 15.31
CA GLU A 124 -19.37 -2.58 15.22
C GLU A 124 -19.35 -3.85 14.37
N ALA A 125 -18.68 -3.81 13.22
CA ALA A 125 -18.50 -4.99 12.38
C ALA A 125 -17.67 -6.07 13.09
N TRP A 126 -16.65 -5.66 13.86
CA TRP A 126 -15.86 -6.57 14.69
C TRP A 126 -16.73 -7.24 15.77
N THR A 127 -17.57 -6.46 16.45
CA THR A 127 -18.57 -7.00 17.43
C THR A 127 -19.55 -7.96 16.76
N GLY A 128 -19.93 -7.67 15.50
CA GLY A 128 -20.76 -8.54 14.67
C GLY A 128 -20.03 -9.76 14.08
N GLY A 129 -18.77 -10.02 14.48
CA GLY A 129 -18.02 -11.23 14.10
C GLY A 129 -17.08 -11.07 12.91
N ALA A 130 -16.93 -9.86 12.31
CA ALA A 130 -15.94 -9.63 11.27
C ALA A 130 -14.52 -9.80 11.83
N ARG A 131 -13.67 -10.58 11.17
CA ARG A 131 -12.29 -10.91 11.59
C ARG A 131 -11.28 -10.77 10.45
N TRP A 132 -11.68 -10.10 9.38
CA TRP A 132 -10.83 -9.87 8.22
C TRP A 132 -9.94 -8.64 8.40
N PHE A 133 -8.89 -8.58 7.61
CA PHE A 133 -8.19 -7.35 7.25
C PHE A 133 -8.13 -7.24 5.72
N ARG A 134 -8.15 -6.03 5.22
CA ARG A 134 -8.14 -5.72 3.79
C ARG A 134 -6.85 -5.01 3.43
N CYS A 135 -6.22 -5.47 2.37
CA CYS A 135 -5.02 -4.86 1.79
C CYS A 135 -5.43 -3.98 0.63
N ASP A 136 -5.36 -2.68 0.81
CA ASP A 136 -5.74 -1.71 -0.21
C ASP A 136 -4.49 -1.04 -0.79
N MET A 137 -4.46 -0.90 -2.11
CA MET A 137 -3.39 -0.23 -2.83
C MET A 137 -3.90 1.04 -3.50
N ALA A 138 -3.09 2.10 -3.46
CA ALA A 138 -3.36 3.39 -4.09
C ALA A 138 -2.16 3.82 -4.94
N GLU A 139 -2.45 4.48 -6.09
CA GLU A 139 -1.44 5.22 -6.83
C GLU A 139 -1.20 6.58 -6.19
N LEU A 140 0.07 7.03 -6.19
CA LEU A 140 0.48 8.33 -5.69
C LEU A 140 0.95 9.25 -6.81
N THR A 141 0.80 10.55 -6.63
CA THR A 141 1.44 11.56 -7.50
C THR A 141 2.97 11.45 -7.42
N SER A 142 3.50 11.19 -6.22
CA SER A 142 4.92 10.98 -5.95
C SER A 142 5.09 10.07 -4.73
N VAL A 143 6.28 9.55 -4.51
CA VAL A 143 6.60 8.69 -3.35
C VAL A 143 7.30 9.45 -2.23
N GLU A 144 7.57 10.73 -2.42
CA GLU A 144 8.09 11.61 -1.39
C GLU A 144 7.00 11.91 -0.35
N ARG A 145 7.40 12.55 0.75
CA ARG A 145 6.58 12.79 1.96
C ARG A 145 5.15 13.29 1.72
N ASN A 146 4.91 14.03 0.64
CA ASN A 146 3.64 14.72 0.37
C ASN A 146 2.90 14.18 -0.87
N GLY A 147 3.20 12.96 -1.32
CA GLY A 147 2.48 12.37 -2.44
C GLY A 147 1.00 12.14 -2.13
N ASP A 148 0.14 12.72 -2.94
CA ASP A 148 -1.32 12.56 -2.86
C ASP A 148 -1.78 11.30 -3.60
N VAL A 149 -2.89 10.72 -3.13
CA VAL A 149 -3.54 9.61 -3.83
C VAL A 149 -4.20 10.12 -5.11
N VAL A 150 -3.84 9.50 -6.23
CA VAL A 150 -4.37 9.79 -7.57
C VAL A 150 -5.69 9.05 -7.79
N SER A 151 -6.61 9.66 -8.53
CA SER A 151 -7.71 8.93 -9.14
C SER A 151 -7.24 8.27 -10.43
N ARG A 152 -7.51 6.98 -10.58
CA ARG A 152 -7.13 6.19 -11.76
C ARG A 152 -8.34 5.47 -12.36
N THR A 153 -8.21 4.98 -13.60
CA THR A 153 -9.28 4.28 -14.34
C THR A 153 -8.82 2.91 -14.87
N ALA A 154 -7.86 2.28 -14.17
CA ALA A 154 -7.37 0.95 -14.51
C ALA A 154 -6.90 0.23 -13.25
N SER A 155 -7.05 -1.09 -13.19
CA SER A 155 -6.53 -1.92 -12.10
C SER A 155 -5.00 -1.80 -11.97
N VAL A 156 -4.46 -1.98 -10.75
CA VAL A 156 -3.02 -2.14 -10.51
C VAL A 156 -2.55 -3.58 -10.69
N ARG A 157 -3.43 -4.52 -11.03
CA ARG A 157 -3.07 -5.92 -11.30
C ARG A 157 -2.06 -5.99 -12.44
N ASP A 158 -0.97 -6.72 -12.23
CA ASP A 158 0.17 -6.88 -13.16
C ASP A 158 0.82 -5.55 -13.63
N ALA A 159 0.50 -4.42 -13.00
CA ALA A 159 0.91 -3.09 -13.45
C ALA A 159 2.43 -2.84 -13.35
N LEU A 160 3.16 -3.68 -12.62
CA LEU A 160 4.62 -3.64 -12.51
C LEU A 160 5.33 -4.87 -13.06
N LYS A 161 4.60 -5.78 -13.72
CA LYS A 161 5.18 -6.97 -14.36
C LYS A 161 6.17 -6.61 -15.48
N ALA A 162 5.96 -5.45 -16.11
CA ALA A 162 6.88 -4.81 -17.04
C ALA A 162 6.99 -3.33 -16.70
N PRO A 163 8.02 -2.61 -17.19
CA PRO A 163 8.10 -1.15 -17.04
C PRO A 163 6.80 -0.47 -17.52
N SER A 164 6.26 0.41 -16.68
CA SER A 164 5.00 1.10 -16.92
C SER A 164 5.08 2.55 -16.45
N SER A 165 4.04 3.33 -16.69
CA SER A 165 3.93 4.70 -16.19
C SER A 165 3.92 4.80 -14.66
N LEU A 166 3.64 3.69 -13.97
CA LEU A 166 3.73 3.61 -12.50
C LEU A 166 5.15 3.37 -12.01
N SER A 167 6.02 2.77 -12.82
CA SER A 167 7.36 2.39 -12.42
C SER A 167 8.19 3.61 -12.02
N LEU A 168 8.93 3.49 -10.92
CA LEU A 168 9.94 4.48 -10.55
C LEU A 168 11.10 4.41 -11.55
N GLY A 169 11.64 5.57 -11.91
CA GLY A 169 12.68 5.69 -12.94
C GLY A 169 13.70 6.76 -12.60
N CYS A 170 13.80 7.79 -13.45
CA CYS A 170 14.77 8.88 -13.34
C CYS A 170 14.14 10.14 -12.76
N TYR A 171 14.97 10.95 -12.06
CA TYR A 171 14.49 12.08 -11.26
C TYR A 171 15.46 13.27 -11.33
N SER A 172 14.92 14.46 -11.07
CA SER A 172 15.72 15.69 -10.86
C SER A 172 15.63 16.06 -9.37
N VAL A 173 16.59 15.56 -8.59
CA VAL A 173 16.69 15.88 -7.15
C VAL A 173 17.16 17.32 -6.96
N ARG A 174 16.41 18.07 -6.14
CA ARG A 174 16.76 19.42 -5.70
C ARG A 174 16.74 19.48 -4.18
N LEU A 175 17.81 20.02 -3.62
CA LEU A 175 17.94 20.22 -2.18
C LEU A 175 17.53 21.63 -1.78
N ALA A 176 17.05 21.76 -0.54
CA ALA A 176 16.88 23.03 0.15
C ALA A 176 18.25 23.58 0.63
N PRO A 177 18.34 24.85 1.08
CA PRO A 177 19.59 25.42 1.60
C PRO A 177 20.20 24.66 2.78
N ASP A 178 19.39 24.00 3.61
CA ASP A 178 19.80 23.13 4.72
C ASP A 178 20.21 21.73 4.27
N ARG A 179 20.28 21.48 2.96
CA ARG A 179 20.62 20.21 2.30
C ARG A 179 19.57 19.11 2.48
N SER A 180 18.41 19.40 3.03
CA SER A 180 17.28 18.47 3.01
C SER A 180 16.70 18.30 1.61
N LEU A 181 16.06 17.18 1.33
CA LEU A 181 15.35 16.96 0.07
C LEU A 181 14.18 17.95 -0.04
N ARG A 182 14.24 18.85 -1.02
CA ARG A 182 13.18 19.81 -1.33
C ARG A 182 12.13 19.20 -2.27
N GLU A 183 12.58 18.66 -3.40
CA GLU A 183 11.73 18.07 -4.43
C GLU A 183 12.50 17.07 -5.28
N MET A 184 11.77 16.14 -5.88
CA MET A 184 12.34 15.07 -6.68
C MET A 184 11.38 14.72 -7.84
N PRO A 185 11.12 15.66 -8.79
CA PRO A 185 10.22 15.39 -9.89
C PRO A 185 10.79 14.28 -10.80
N GLY A 186 9.90 13.37 -11.22
CA GLY A 186 10.21 12.35 -12.21
C GLY A 186 10.49 12.98 -13.58
N VAL A 187 11.48 12.45 -14.27
CA VAL A 187 11.85 12.87 -15.63
C VAL A 187 12.07 11.63 -16.52
N ASP A 188 11.95 11.81 -17.83
CA ASP A 188 12.32 10.77 -18.78
C ASP A 188 13.84 10.51 -18.68
N CYS A 189 14.25 9.24 -18.58
CA CYS A 189 15.66 8.85 -18.48
C CYS A 189 16.49 9.23 -19.72
N ALA A 190 15.87 9.54 -20.85
CA ALA A 190 16.54 10.09 -22.04
C ALA A 190 16.82 11.60 -21.93
N LYS A 191 16.31 12.27 -20.88
CA LYS A 191 16.56 13.67 -20.59
C LYS A 191 17.59 13.83 -19.47
N ALA A 192 18.12 15.05 -19.32
CA ALA A 192 19.06 15.35 -18.24
C ALA A 192 18.41 15.11 -16.87
N HIS A 193 19.03 14.25 -16.07
CA HIS A 193 18.61 13.90 -14.72
C HIS A 193 19.83 13.64 -13.82
N ASN A 194 19.62 13.71 -12.51
CA ASN A 194 20.70 13.50 -11.54
C ASN A 194 20.38 12.41 -10.52
N SER A 195 19.29 11.66 -10.71
CA SER A 195 18.95 10.58 -9.81
C SER A 195 18.17 9.48 -10.53
N GLU A 196 18.41 8.23 -10.13
CA GLU A 196 17.73 7.05 -10.66
C GLU A 196 17.30 6.14 -9.51
N PHE A 197 16.10 5.56 -9.59
CA PHE A 197 15.66 4.52 -8.66
C PHE A 197 16.48 3.27 -8.86
N VAL A 198 17.12 2.77 -7.80
CA VAL A 198 18.02 1.61 -7.88
C VAL A 198 17.48 0.35 -7.24
N GLY A 199 16.40 0.46 -6.45
CA GLY A 199 15.77 -0.69 -5.83
C GLY A 199 15.24 -0.42 -4.43
N VAL A 200 14.77 -1.49 -3.79
CA VAL A 200 14.23 -1.47 -2.43
C VAL A 200 15.10 -2.36 -1.55
N TRP A 201 15.48 -1.83 -0.40
CA TRP A 201 16.05 -2.61 0.68
C TRP A 201 15.00 -2.85 1.76
N HIS A 202 14.87 -4.07 2.25
CA HIS A 202 13.96 -4.41 3.33
C HIS A 202 14.70 -4.37 4.66
N ALA A 203 14.40 -3.37 5.48
CA ALA A 203 14.98 -3.24 6.80
C ALA A 203 14.47 -4.35 7.73
N PRO A 204 15.32 -4.87 8.64
CA PRO A 204 14.86 -5.79 9.68
C PRO A 204 13.84 -5.11 10.60
N GLU A 205 13.15 -5.90 11.42
CA GLU A 205 12.20 -5.38 12.38
C GLU A 205 12.92 -4.56 13.46
N THR A 206 12.93 -3.25 13.27
CA THR A 206 13.56 -2.26 14.16
C THR A 206 12.63 -1.06 14.36
N GLY A 207 12.91 -0.23 15.35
CA GLY A 207 12.23 1.06 15.49
C GLY A 207 12.41 1.97 14.27
N PHE A 208 11.57 2.99 14.16
CA PHE A 208 11.73 4.02 13.13
C PHE A 208 13.11 4.70 13.28
N PRO A 209 13.84 4.95 12.18
CA PRO A 209 15.17 5.54 12.23
C PRO A 209 15.09 6.98 12.74
N THR A 210 15.59 7.21 13.96
CA THR A 210 15.62 8.54 14.61
C THR A 210 17.02 9.01 14.92
N LYS A 211 18.00 8.09 14.97
CA LYS A 211 19.39 8.37 15.31
C LYS A 211 20.27 8.36 14.07
N ASP A 212 21.36 9.10 14.11
CA ASP A 212 22.34 9.15 13.00
C ASP A 212 22.85 7.75 12.60
N LEU A 213 23.08 6.87 13.58
CA LEU A 213 23.52 5.49 13.31
C LEU A 213 22.50 4.68 12.51
N ASP A 214 21.20 4.89 12.73
CA ASP A 214 20.15 4.23 11.97
C ASP A 214 20.22 4.68 10.50
N TRP A 215 20.36 6.00 10.28
CA TRP A 215 20.49 6.57 8.93
C TRP A 215 21.78 6.13 8.23
N ILE A 216 22.92 6.09 8.93
CA ILE A 216 24.18 5.57 8.38
C ILE A 216 23.99 4.16 7.83
N ARG A 217 23.27 3.31 8.56
CA ARG A 217 22.95 1.94 8.11
C ARG A 217 22.09 1.93 6.84
N LEU A 218 21.02 2.75 6.81
CA LEU A 218 20.14 2.86 5.64
C LEU A 218 20.92 3.32 4.40
N TYR A 219 21.76 4.33 4.55
CA TYR A 219 22.65 4.80 3.47
C TYR A 219 23.61 3.71 3.00
N ALA A 220 24.22 2.97 3.94
CA ALA A 220 25.15 1.90 3.59
C ALA A 220 24.49 0.79 2.76
N GLU A 221 23.27 0.38 3.12
CA GLU A 221 22.53 -0.64 2.38
C GLU A 221 22.09 -0.12 1.00
N CYS A 222 21.59 1.12 0.92
CA CYS A 222 21.24 1.73 -0.36
C CYS A 222 22.46 1.90 -1.28
N ARG A 223 23.68 2.18 -0.74
CA ARG A 223 24.90 2.22 -1.54
C ARG A 223 25.29 0.86 -2.15
N LYS A 224 25.00 -0.24 -1.47
CA LYS A 224 25.17 -1.59 -2.04
C LYS A 224 24.27 -1.80 -3.25
N LEU A 225 22.99 -1.39 -3.13
CA LEU A 225 22.04 -1.45 -4.26
C LEU A 225 22.49 -0.55 -5.41
N MET A 226 22.93 0.67 -5.11
CA MET A 226 23.48 1.59 -6.11
C MET A 226 24.67 0.99 -6.85
N ALA A 227 25.63 0.38 -6.14
CA ALA A 227 26.78 -0.27 -6.72
C ALA A 227 26.38 -1.42 -7.68
N THR A 228 25.45 -2.27 -7.24
CA THR A 228 24.89 -3.34 -8.07
C THR A 228 24.18 -2.79 -9.30
N TYR A 229 23.37 -1.73 -9.12
CA TYR A 229 22.62 -1.09 -10.20
C TYR A 229 23.54 -0.51 -11.29
N VAL A 230 24.60 0.18 -10.89
CA VAL A 230 25.60 0.76 -11.81
C VAL A 230 26.48 -0.32 -12.44
N GLY A 231 26.70 -1.44 -11.77
CA GLY A 231 27.67 -2.45 -12.16
C GLY A 231 29.11 -2.03 -11.82
N ALA A 232 29.30 -1.45 -10.63
CA ALA A 232 30.60 -0.98 -10.13
C ALA A 232 30.85 -1.48 -8.71
N PRO A 233 32.11 -1.56 -8.25
CA PRO A 233 32.42 -1.83 -6.84
C PRO A 233 31.83 -0.76 -5.91
N ASN A 234 31.36 -1.18 -4.73
CA ASN A 234 30.93 -0.26 -3.68
C ASN A 234 32.16 0.26 -2.90
N ASP A 235 32.89 1.19 -3.50
CA ASP A 235 34.12 1.75 -2.98
C ASP A 235 34.14 3.29 -2.99
N VAL A 236 35.24 3.87 -2.57
CA VAL A 236 35.44 5.32 -2.52
C VAL A 236 35.34 5.99 -3.90
N ASN A 237 35.65 5.28 -4.99
CA ASN A 237 35.58 5.84 -6.34
C ASN A 237 34.13 6.03 -6.78
N LEU A 238 33.26 5.06 -6.46
CA LEU A 238 31.82 5.19 -6.71
C LEU A 238 31.22 6.29 -5.83
N GLN A 239 31.54 6.30 -4.53
CA GLN A 239 31.04 7.30 -3.58
C GLN A 239 31.55 8.72 -3.85
N PHE A 240 32.69 8.86 -4.51
CA PHE A 240 33.20 10.14 -4.99
C PHE A 240 32.35 10.70 -6.14
N ARG A 241 31.67 9.85 -6.94
CA ARG A 241 30.89 10.27 -8.13
C ARG A 241 29.40 10.35 -7.86
N ALA A 242 28.89 9.52 -6.96
CA ALA A 242 27.48 9.43 -6.63
C ALA A 242 27.27 9.06 -5.16
N ASP A 243 26.17 9.48 -4.60
CA ASP A 243 25.66 9.04 -3.31
C ASP A 243 24.21 8.55 -3.48
N VAL A 244 23.48 8.42 -2.41
CA VAL A 244 22.10 7.90 -2.44
C VAL A 244 21.12 8.87 -1.79
N VAL A 245 19.91 8.93 -2.34
CA VAL A 245 18.72 9.41 -1.65
C VAL A 245 17.99 8.19 -1.10
N VAL A 246 17.57 8.29 0.15
CA VAL A 246 16.90 7.22 0.89
C VAL A 246 15.51 7.70 1.30
N LEU A 247 14.47 7.00 0.86
CA LEU A 247 13.10 7.26 1.27
C LEU A 247 12.55 6.09 2.08
N VAL A 248 12.12 6.37 3.29
CA VAL A 248 11.49 5.41 4.21
C VAL A 248 9.98 5.69 4.30
N ALA A 249 9.21 4.69 4.71
CA ALA A 249 7.81 4.85 5.06
C ALA A 249 7.63 5.89 6.18
N LYS A 250 6.41 6.42 6.35
CA LYS A 250 6.10 7.30 7.48
C LYS A 250 6.27 6.56 8.81
N PRO A 251 6.46 7.27 9.93
CA PRO A 251 6.65 6.62 11.23
C PRO A 251 5.56 5.63 11.62
N ASP A 252 4.29 5.95 11.36
CA ASP A 252 3.15 5.07 11.64
C ASP A 252 3.08 3.86 10.68
N GLU A 253 3.39 4.06 9.39
CA GLU A 253 3.51 2.98 8.40
C GLU A 253 4.67 2.04 8.77
N TRP A 254 5.82 2.61 9.19
CA TRP A 254 6.96 1.85 9.66
C TRP A 254 6.64 1.01 10.90
N GLN A 255 5.94 1.59 11.88
CA GLN A 255 5.47 0.88 13.06
C GLN A 255 4.46 -0.21 12.71
N GLY A 256 3.64 0.02 11.68
CA GLY A 256 2.68 -0.93 11.11
C GLY A 256 3.30 -2.08 10.34
N GLY A 257 4.62 -2.02 10.04
CA GLY A 257 5.33 -3.11 9.35
C GLY A 257 5.94 -2.74 7.99
N ASP A 258 5.69 -1.54 7.43
CA ASP A 258 6.35 -1.14 6.19
C ASP A 258 7.83 -0.83 6.42
N ARG A 259 8.67 -1.81 6.14
CA ARG A 259 10.14 -1.76 6.28
C ARG A 259 10.85 -1.59 4.95
N GLY A 260 10.11 -1.34 3.87
CA GLY A 260 10.70 -1.16 2.55
C GLY A 260 11.31 0.23 2.39
N VAL A 261 12.59 0.26 2.13
CA VAL A 261 13.39 1.48 1.93
C VAL A 261 13.64 1.66 0.44
N ARG A 262 13.10 2.73 -0.14
CA ARG A 262 13.37 3.07 -1.54
C ARG A 262 14.72 3.74 -1.65
N CYS A 263 15.60 3.18 -2.46
CA CYS A 263 16.96 3.67 -2.69
C CYS A 263 17.07 4.29 -4.08
N TYR A 264 17.71 5.45 -4.13
CA TYR A 264 17.97 6.16 -5.39
C TYR A 264 19.45 6.50 -5.47
N LEU A 265 20.06 6.27 -6.61
CA LEU A 265 21.35 6.88 -6.97
C LEU A 265 21.14 8.39 -7.08
N TRP A 266 22.07 9.17 -6.59
CA TRP A 266 22.06 10.62 -6.71
C TRP A 266 23.45 11.17 -7.10
N LEU A 267 23.46 11.87 -8.22
CA LEU A 267 24.63 12.62 -8.68
C LEU A 267 24.56 14.01 -8.04
N TYR A 268 25.32 14.21 -6.98
CA TYR A 268 25.32 15.50 -6.27
C TYR A 268 25.96 16.63 -7.10
N GLN A 269 26.73 16.33 -8.15
CA GLN A 269 27.21 17.24 -9.16
C GLN A 269 27.06 16.65 -10.56
N GLY A 270 26.45 17.39 -11.45
CA GLY A 270 26.25 16.98 -12.84
C GLY A 270 24.96 16.23 -13.08
N THR A 271 24.73 15.91 -14.33
CA THR A 271 23.57 15.16 -14.82
C THR A 271 24.01 14.16 -15.88
N VAL A 272 23.20 13.14 -16.10
CA VAL A 272 23.28 12.21 -17.23
C VAL A 272 22.01 12.33 -18.05
N SER A 273 22.06 11.93 -19.34
CA SER A 273 20.89 11.94 -20.25
C SER A 273 20.56 10.54 -20.79
N ARG A 274 20.98 9.53 -20.04
CA ARG A 274 20.63 8.11 -20.26
C ARG A 274 20.80 7.37 -18.95
N SER A 275 20.06 6.30 -18.75
CA SER A 275 20.20 5.49 -17.52
C SER A 275 21.62 4.95 -17.38
N VAL A 276 22.12 4.97 -16.14
CA VAL A 276 23.42 4.42 -15.76
C VAL A 276 23.35 2.96 -15.31
N LYS A 277 22.19 2.32 -15.44
CA LYS A 277 22.00 0.91 -15.09
C LYS A 277 22.95 0.02 -15.88
N GLY A 278 23.83 -0.72 -15.20
CA GLY A 278 24.81 -1.62 -15.80
C GLY A 278 25.90 -0.92 -16.63
N ALA A 279 25.99 0.41 -16.58
CA ALA A 279 26.90 1.17 -17.44
C ALA A 279 28.32 1.33 -16.87
N GLY A 280 28.56 0.85 -15.65
CA GLY A 280 29.82 0.90 -14.96
C GLY A 280 30.20 2.31 -14.46
N LEU A 281 31.28 2.38 -13.68
CA LEU A 281 31.75 3.62 -13.05
C LEU A 281 32.02 4.75 -14.04
N ALA A 282 32.51 4.41 -15.25
CA ALA A 282 32.87 5.40 -16.28
C ALA A 282 31.68 6.21 -16.79
N ALA A 283 30.46 5.70 -16.67
CA ALA A 283 29.25 6.40 -17.09
C ALA A 283 28.82 7.53 -16.12
N LEU A 284 29.36 7.53 -14.89
CA LEU A 284 29.07 8.56 -13.91
C LEU A 284 30.00 9.77 -14.10
N PRO A 285 29.48 11.02 -14.03
CA PRO A 285 30.28 12.21 -14.14
C PRO A 285 31.31 12.31 -13.00
N ILE A 286 32.46 12.91 -13.29
CA ILE A 286 33.45 13.23 -12.27
C ILE A 286 33.08 14.60 -11.70
N PRO A 287 32.85 14.70 -10.39
CA PRO A 287 32.59 16.00 -9.76
C PRO A 287 33.73 16.98 -10.01
N ARG A 288 33.39 18.22 -10.39
CA ARG A 288 34.37 19.30 -10.50
C ARG A 288 34.71 19.78 -9.09
N ARG A 289 36.02 19.99 -8.84
CA ARG A 289 36.52 20.62 -7.62
C ARG A 289 36.20 22.10 -7.60
#